data_d31348792946429755e5b13261ba49c0
#
_entry.id   d31348792946429755e5b13261ba49c0
#
_cell.length_a   1.000
_cell.length_b   1.000
_cell.length_c   1.000
_cell.angle_alpha   90.00
_cell.angle_beta   90.00
_cell.angle_gamma   90.00
#
_symmetry.space_group_name_H-M   'P 1'
#
loop_
_entity.id
_entity.type
_entity.pdbx_description
1 polymer ?
#
loop_
_entity_poly.entity_id
_entity_poly.type
_entity_poly.pdbx_seq_one_letter_code
_entity_poly.pdbx_strand_id
1 'polypeptide(L)'
;NKLIMYSYHAIESKMTDSAAMRHEERHRIIALCALYRKKDYKALGNLLDEIKEQSDSLSKTWFTENFTVNAILQDASYRAAQKGILFDAFADVPKELDIAERDLCELLMNMLDNAIEGAESSKSDKFIRFRIEEKKSFLAVKCENSFSGNVRRDSGDGYATLKDDRETHGFGLKIMNNVAEKYGSMLDIFTSEDDVFTVQTALKLPKKTIEQV
;
A
#
# COMPACT_ATOMS: atom_id res chain seq x y z
N ASN A 1 -22.09 -12.37 8.70
CA ASN A 1 -22.39 -11.12 9.44
C ASN A 1 -21.14 -10.39 9.96
N LYS A 2 -20.06 -11.07 10.38
CA LYS A 2 -18.83 -10.41 10.84
C LYS A 2 -18.08 -9.70 9.70
N LEU A 3 -18.06 -10.24 8.49
CA LEU A 3 -17.39 -9.65 7.33
C LEU A 3 -18.00 -8.30 6.91
N ILE A 4 -19.32 -8.20 7.02
CA ILE A 4 -20.07 -6.97 6.73
C ILE A 4 -19.76 -5.90 7.80
N MET A 5 -19.62 -6.30 9.07
CA MET A 5 -19.23 -5.38 10.15
C MET A 5 -17.79 -4.86 9.98
N TYR A 6 -16.83 -5.73 9.58
CA TYR A 6 -15.45 -5.29 9.34
C TYR A 6 -15.35 -4.32 8.15
N SER A 7 -16.06 -4.60 7.04
CA SER A 7 -16.12 -3.66 5.92
C SER A 7 -16.81 -2.36 6.29
N TYR A 8 -17.84 -2.41 7.13
CA TYR A 8 -18.53 -1.21 7.62
C TYR A 8 -17.62 -0.35 8.51
N HIS A 9 -16.91 -0.95 9.46
CA HIS A 9 -15.96 -0.22 10.31
C HIS A 9 -14.75 0.32 9.53
N ALA A 10 -14.25 -0.41 8.52
CA ALA A 10 -13.18 0.09 7.65
C ALA A 10 -13.64 1.27 6.79
N ILE A 11 -14.87 1.24 6.30
CA ILE A 11 -15.49 2.34 5.55
C ILE A 11 -15.76 3.52 6.49
N GLU A 12 -16.28 3.28 7.68
CA GLU A 12 -16.57 4.31 8.68
C GLU A 12 -15.28 4.99 9.17
N SER A 13 -14.21 4.24 9.42
CA SER A 13 -12.87 4.78 9.74
C SER A 13 -12.34 5.64 8.59
N LYS A 14 -12.38 5.15 7.35
CA LYS A 14 -11.97 5.93 6.17
C LYS A 14 -12.84 7.16 5.93
N MET A 15 -14.12 7.11 6.25
CA MET A 15 -15.01 8.28 6.16
C MET A 15 -14.74 9.30 7.25
N THR A 16 -14.39 8.89 8.47
CA THR A 16 -13.99 9.79 9.56
C THR A 16 -12.63 10.41 9.30
N ASP A 17 -11.65 9.65 8.80
CA ASP A 17 -10.33 10.16 8.43
C ASP A 17 -10.44 11.16 7.26
N SER A 18 -11.25 10.85 6.25
CA SER A 18 -11.54 11.76 5.14
C SER A 18 -12.31 13.02 5.59
N ALA A 19 -13.17 12.93 6.60
CA ALA A 19 -13.87 14.09 7.16
C ALA A 19 -12.92 14.96 8.01
N ALA A 20 -12.06 14.36 8.82
CA ALA A 20 -11.04 15.04 9.59
C ALA A 20 -10.02 15.76 8.69
N MET A 21 -9.56 15.09 7.62
CA MET A 21 -8.64 15.65 6.63
C MET A 21 -9.26 16.84 5.91
N ARG A 22 -10.51 16.74 5.45
CA ARG A 22 -11.23 17.88 4.85
C ARG A 22 -11.43 19.04 5.82
N HIS A 23 -11.64 18.74 7.11
CA HIS A 23 -11.79 19.75 8.14
C HIS A 23 -10.47 20.49 8.39
N GLU A 24 -9.35 19.78 8.41
CA GLU A 24 -8.01 20.35 8.54
C GLU A 24 -7.63 21.22 7.34
N GLU A 25 -7.85 20.74 6.12
CA GLU A 25 -7.65 21.55 4.91
C GLU A 25 -8.49 22.83 4.90
N ARG A 26 -9.76 22.73 5.32
CA ARG A 26 -10.62 23.91 5.43
C ARG A 26 -10.09 24.91 6.44
N HIS A 27 -9.58 24.46 7.58
CA HIS A 27 -8.96 25.33 8.59
C HIS A 27 -7.71 26.03 8.06
N ARG A 28 -6.87 25.31 7.31
CA ARG A 28 -5.70 25.90 6.66
C ARG A 28 -6.08 27.01 5.67
N ILE A 29 -7.08 26.76 4.82
CA ILE A 29 -7.59 27.77 3.89
C ILE A 29 -8.13 29.00 4.62
N ILE A 30 -8.89 28.79 5.69
CA ILE A 30 -9.43 29.90 6.51
C ILE A 30 -8.28 30.72 7.15
N ALA A 31 -7.23 30.05 7.64
CA ALA A 31 -6.07 30.73 8.21
C ALA A 31 -5.33 31.56 7.15
N LEU A 32 -5.08 31.00 5.97
CA LEU A 32 -4.47 31.72 4.85
C LEU A 32 -5.29 32.98 4.45
N CYS A 33 -6.60 32.83 4.33
CA CYS A 33 -7.49 33.96 4.02
C CYS A 33 -7.47 35.04 5.13
N ALA A 34 -7.42 34.63 6.39
CA ALA A 34 -7.37 35.58 7.51
C ALA A 34 -6.05 36.38 7.54
N LEU A 35 -4.91 35.69 7.32
CA LEU A 35 -3.60 36.34 7.24
C LEU A 35 -3.50 37.29 6.06
N TYR A 36 -4.02 36.90 4.91
CA TYR A 36 -4.09 37.78 3.72
C TYR A 36 -4.92 39.03 3.97
N ARG A 37 -6.10 38.90 4.59
CA ARG A 37 -6.97 40.05 4.92
C ARG A 37 -6.32 41.00 5.92
N LYS A 38 -5.54 40.46 6.88
CA LYS A 38 -4.77 41.25 7.84
C LYS A 38 -3.51 41.88 7.24
N LYS A 39 -3.18 41.57 5.99
CA LYS A 39 -1.95 41.97 5.29
C LYS A 39 -0.69 41.53 6.04
N ASP A 40 -0.78 40.47 6.84
CA ASP A 40 0.38 39.85 7.51
C ASP A 40 1.08 38.88 6.56
N TYR A 41 1.80 39.47 5.60
CA TYR A 41 2.48 38.71 4.55
C TYR A 41 3.62 37.84 5.08
N LYS A 42 4.19 38.19 6.22
CA LYS A 42 5.27 37.39 6.85
C LYS A 42 4.70 36.09 7.41
N ALA A 43 3.63 36.17 8.20
CA ALA A 43 2.97 34.98 8.73
C ALA A 43 2.32 34.14 7.62
N LEU A 44 1.79 34.79 6.58
CA LEU A 44 1.27 34.12 5.38
C LEU A 44 2.36 33.31 4.66
N GLY A 45 3.55 33.92 4.46
CA GLY A 45 4.69 33.24 3.87
C GLY A 45 5.13 32.02 4.66
N ASN A 46 5.28 32.14 5.97
CA ASN A 46 5.65 31.03 6.84
C ASN A 46 4.64 29.87 6.77
N LEU A 47 3.34 30.17 6.77
CA LEU A 47 2.30 29.13 6.66
C LEU A 47 2.29 28.47 5.27
N LEU A 48 2.58 29.21 4.20
CA LEU A 48 2.74 28.66 2.86
C LEU A 48 3.98 27.78 2.76
N ASP A 49 5.09 28.18 3.36
CA ASP A 49 6.31 27.38 3.38
C ASP A 49 6.09 26.08 4.17
N GLU A 50 5.40 26.13 5.30
CA GLU A 50 5.02 24.94 6.08
C GLU A 50 4.15 23.98 5.26
N ILE A 51 3.13 24.48 4.56
CA ILE A 51 2.26 23.68 3.68
C ILE A 51 3.09 23.09 2.52
N LYS A 52 4.00 23.87 1.96
CA LYS A 52 4.90 23.43 0.89
C LYS A 52 5.84 22.33 1.38
N GLU A 53 6.48 22.47 2.54
CA GLU A 53 7.36 21.46 3.11
C GLU A 53 6.61 20.15 3.38
N GLN A 54 5.37 20.23 3.88
CA GLN A 54 4.50 19.06 4.06
C GLN A 54 4.13 18.43 2.70
N SER A 55 3.79 19.23 1.70
CA SER A 55 3.50 18.76 0.34
C SER A 55 4.76 18.19 -0.33
N ASP A 56 5.92 18.84 -0.17
CA ASP A 56 7.19 18.38 -0.73
C ASP A 56 7.70 17.11 -0.05
N SER A 57 7.42 16.91 1.24
CA SER A 57 7.70 15.66 1.93
C SER A 57 6.83 14.52 1.42
N LEU A 58 5.58 14.80 1.05
CA LEU A 58 4.67 13.85 0.39
C LEU A 58 5.02 13.68 -1.10
N SER A 59 5.49 14.73 -1.78
CA SER A 59 5.83 14.68 -3.22
C SER A 59 7.21 14.12 -3.53
N LYS A 60 8.09 13.97 -2.53
CA LYS A 60 9.45 13.42 -2.72
C LYS A 60 9.49 11.97 -3.15
N THR A 61 8.38 11.26 -3.09
CA THR A 61 8.31 9.87 -3.49
C THR A 61 7.20 9.66 -4.52
N TRP A 62 7.43 10.16 -5.75
CA TRP A 62 6.59 9.82 -6.88
C TRP A 62 7.11 8.52 -7.48
N PHE A 63 6.33 7.45 -7.34
CA PHE A 63 6.75 6.11 -7.76
C PHE A 63 6.35 5.79 -9.20
N THR A 64 5.17 6.25 -9.65
CA THR A 64 4.61 5.95 -10.97
C THR A 64 3.51 6.92 -11.37
N GLU A 65 3.21 7.00 -12.67
CA GLU A 65 2.08 7.79 -13.20
C GLU A 65 0.71 7.13 -12.96
N ASN A 66 0.67 5.86 -12.60
CA ASN A 66 -0.57 5.20 -12.22
C ASN A 66 -1.04 5.72 -10.86
N PHE A 67 -2.18 6.40 -10.85
CA PHE A 67 -2.68 7.10 -9.65
C PHE A 67 -2.89 6.16 -8.47
N THR A 68 -3.55 5.02 -8.68
CA THR A 68 -3.87 4.05 -7.62
C THR A 68 -2.62 3.42 -7.03
N VAL A 69 -1.70 2.96 -7.88
CA VAL A 69 -0.42 2.37 -7.42
C VAL A 69 0.39 3.42 -6.68
N ASN A 70 0.49 4.64 -7.22
CA ASN A 70 1.23 5.72 -6.59
C ASN A 70 0.68 6.09 -5.20
N ALA A 71 -0.64 6.23 -5.07
CA ALA A 71 -1.29 6.56 -3.80
C ALA A 71 -1.05 5.47 -2.73
N ILE A 72 -1.15 4.20 -3.11
CA ILE A 72 -0.91 3.07 -2.21
C ILE A 72 0.56 3.02 -1.75
N LEU A 73 1.51 3.22 -2.68
CA LEU A 73 2.94 3.22 -2.34
C LEU A 73 3.34 4.42 -1.48
N GLN A 74 2.75 5.59 -1.71
CA GLN A 74 2.98 6.77 -0.86
C GLN A 74 2.49 6.53 0.57
N ASP A 75 1.28 5.99 0.75
CA ASP A 75 0.74 5.64 2.07
C ASP A 75 1.63 4.60 2.77
N ALA A 76 2.01 3.53 2.07
CA ALA A 76 2.88 2.49 2.62
C ALA A 76 4.26 3.04 3.01
N SER A 77 4.86 3.89 2.18
CA SER A 77 6.14 4.56 2.46
C SER A 77 6.05 5.43 3.72
N TYR A 78 4.97 6.21 3.84
CA TYR A 78 4.74 7.04 5.03
C TYR A 78 4.60 6.20 6.30
N ARG A 79 3.76 5.15 6.27
CA ARG A 79 3.56 4.25 7.42
C ARG A 79 4.83 3.49 7.80
N ALA A 80 5.61 3.05 6.81
CA ALA A 80 6.89 2.40 7.03
C ALA A 80 7.88 3.34 7.72
N ALA A 81 7.97 4.60 7.26
CA ALA A 81 8.84 5.61 7.85
C ALA A 81 8.50 5.90 9.32
N GLN A 82 7.20 5.97 9.67
CA GLN A 82 6.74 6.15 11.06
C GLN A 82 7.18 5.01 12.00
N LYS A 83 7.44 3.83 11.45
CA LYS A 83 7.89 2.64 12.19
C LYS A 83 9.40 2.37 12.08
N GLY A 84 10.15 3.31 11.47
CA GLY A 84 11.59 3.16 11.26
C GLY A 84 11.96 2.02 10.30
N ILE A 85 11.07 1.70 9.35
CA ILE A 85 11.26 0.66 8.33
C ILE A 85 11.80 1.33 7.07
N LEU A 86 12.92 0.83 6.53
CA LEU A 86 13.44 1.25 5.24
C LEU A 86 12.51 0.75 4.13
N PHE A 87 11.95 1.67 3.34
CA PHE A 87 11.03 1.35 2.25
C PHE A 87 11.68 1.65 0.90
N ASP A 88 11.94 0.61 0.11
CA ASP A 88 12.44 0.69 -1.26
C ASP A 88 11.37 0.15 -2.22
N ALA A 89 10.85 1.01 -3.09
CA ALA A 89 9.82 0.64 -4.05
C ALA A 89 10.18 1.04 -5.47
N PHE A 90 9.92 0.14 -6.40
CA PHE A 90 10.03 0.34 -7.83
C PHE A 90 8.70 0.01 -8.51
N ALA A 91 8.20 0.94 -9.33
CA ALA A 91 6.93 0.78 -10.03
C ALA A 91 7.09 1.22 -11.50
N ASP A 92 7.11 0.25 -12.39
CA ASP A 92 7.12 0.44 -13.86
C ASP A 92 5.81 -0.08 -14.43
N VAL A 93 4.78 0.76 -14.32
CA VAL A 93 3.43 0.45 -14.79
C VAL A 93 2.85 1.63 -15.55
N PRO A 94 2.05 1.39 -16.59
CA PRO A 94 1.39 2.44 -17.34
C PRO A 94 0.37 3.19 -16.48
N LYS A 95 0.02 4.39 -16.91
CA LYS A 95 -1.01 5.23 -16.26
C LYS A 95 -2.32 4.49 -16.09
N GLU A 96 -2.70 3.67 -17.06
CA GLU A 96 -3.89 2.83 -17.05
C GLU A 96 -3.51 1.36 -17.16
N LEU A 97 -3.93 0.55 -16.20
CA LEU A 97 -3.73 -0.90 -16.16
C LEU A 97 -5.04 -1.60 -16.51
N ASP A 98 -4.94 -2.66 -17.32
CA ASP A 98 -6.08 -3.53 -17.65
C ASP A 98 -6.37 -4.53 -16.50
N ILE A 99 -6.58 -3.99 -15.32
CA ILE A 99 -6.96 -4.72 -14.11
C ILE A 99 -8.04 -3.92 -13.38
N ALA A 100 -9.02 -4.60 -12.78
CA ALA A 100 -10.02 -3.90 -11.99
C ALA A 100 -9.36 -3.18 -10.81
N GLU A 101 -9.62 -1.89 -10.67
CA GLU A 101 -9.01 -1.03 -9.65
C GLU A 101 -9.20 -1.59 -8.24
N ARG A 102 -10.38 -2.15 -7.96
CA ARG A 102 -10.67 -2.83 -6.70
C ARG A 102 -9.72 -4.00 -6.43
N ASP A 103 -9.48 -4.86 -7.45
CA ASP A 103 -8.62 -6.03 -7.30
C ASP A 103 -7.16 -5.60 -7.09
N LEU A 104 -6.73 -4.55 -7.80
CA LEU A 104 -5.41 -3.95 -7.62
C LEU A 104 -5.24 -3.42 -6.19
N CYS A 105 -6.22 -2.67 -5.68
CA CYS A 105 -6.22 -2.19 -4.30
C CYS A 105 -6.18 -3.35 -3.30
N GLU A 106 -7.05 -4.36 -3.46
CA GLU A 106 -7.11 -5.51 -2.56
C GLU A 106 -5.79 -6.27 -2.52
N LEU A 107 -5.13 -6.46 -3.67
CA LEU A 107 -3.82 -7.12 -3.73
C LEU A 107 -2.73 -6.29 -3.06
N LEU A 108 -2.55 -5.05 -3.51
CA LEU A 108 -1.41 -4.22 -3.09
C LEU A 108 -1.49 -3.80 -1.63
N MET A 109 -2.68 -3.40 -1.16
CA MET A 109 -2.86 -3.00 0.23
C MET A 109 -2.61 -4.16 1.19
N ASN A 110 -3.19 -5.35 0.93
CA ASN A 110 -2.94 -6.51 1.78
C ASN A 110 -1.47 -6.95 1.75
N MET A 111 -0.81 -6.88 0.59
CA MET A 111 0.62 -7.22 0.46
C MET A 111 1.50 -6.28 1.29
N LEU A 112 1.27 -4.98 1.20
CA LEU A 112 2.05 -3.97 1.92
C LEU A 112 1.72 -3.92 3.41
N ASP A 113 0.46 -4.14 3.81
CA ASP A 113 0.08 -4.25 5.21
C ASP A 113 0.78 -5.42 5.89
N ASN A 114 0.80 -6.59 5.23
CA ASN A 114 1.52 -7.76 5.72
C ASN A 114 3.04 -7.50 5.81
N ALA A 115 3.61 -6.80 4.83
CA ALA A 115 5.03 -6.48 4.81
C ALA A 115 5.42 -5.50 5.94
N ILE A 116 4.60 -4.48 6.20
CA ILE A 116 4.82 -3.52 7.29
C ILE A 116 4.74 -4.24 8.64
N GLU A 117 3.74 -5.09 8.83
CA GLU A 117 3.58 -5.87 10.08
C GLU A 117 4.73 -6.85 10.28
N GLY A 118 5.15 -7.55 9.23
CA GLY A 118 6.30 -8.46 9.27
C GLY A 118 7.59 -7.73 9.60
N ALA A 119 7.88 -6.62 8.92
CA ALA A 119 9.08 -5.83 9.16
C ALA A 119 9.09 -5.18 10.56
N GLU A 120 7.93 -4.76 11.08
CA GLU A 120 7.82 -4.21 12.43
C GLU A 120 8.25 -5.21 13.50
N SER A 121 7.91 -6.48 13.30
CA SER A 121 8.26 -7.59 14.21
C SER A 121 9.73 -8.02 14.13
N SER A 122 10.46 -7.59 13.09
CA SER A 122 11.85 -7.99 12.87
C SER A 122 12.77 -7.46 13.97
N LYS A 123 13.71 -8.32 14.38
CA LYS A 123 14.78 -7.99 15.34
C LYS A 123 16.07 -7.50 14.68
N SER A 124 16.18 -7.69 13.37
CA SER A 124 17.27 -7.19 12.52
C SER A 124 16.87 -5.88 11.84
N ASP A 125 17.66 -5.42 10.87
CA ASP A 125 17.36 -4.24 10.06
C ASP A 125 15.98 -4.37 9.41
N LYS A 126 15.13 -3.39 9.69
CA LYS A 126 13.75 -3.37 9.22
C LYS A 126 13.70 -2.82 7.80
N PHE A 127 13.29 -3.63 6.85
CA PHE A 127 13.14 -3.19 5.47
C PHE A 127 11.93 -3.80 4.76
N ILE A 128 11.47 -3.09 3.74
CA ILE A 128 10.50 -3.56 2.74
C ILE A 128 11.06 -3.21 1.37
N ARG A 129 11.09 -4.18 0.45
CA ARG A 129 11.39 -3.99 -0.98
C ARG A 129 10.16 -4.38 -1.78
N PHE A 130 9.60 -3.41 -2.48
CA PHE A 130 8.41 -3.62 -3.30
C PHE A 130 8.73 -3.38 -4.77
N ARG A 131 8.26 -4.27 -5.64
CA ARG A 131 8.42 -4.13 -7.08
C ARG A 131 7.10 -4.46 -7.77
N ILE A 132 6.69 -3.59 -8.69
CA ILE A 132 5.54 -3.81 -9.57
C ILE A 132 5.91 -3.37 -10.98
N GLU A 133 5.72 -4.25 -11.96
CA GLU A 133 6.05 -3.97 -13.35
C GLU A 133 5.09 -4.68 -14.31
N GLU A 134 4.68 -3.97 -15.38
CA GLU A 134 3.95 -4.59 -16.49
C GLU A 134 4.96 -5.16 -17.49
N LYS A 135 4.95 -6.46 -17.68
CA LYS A 135 5.77 -7.15 -18.68
C LYS A 135 4.89 -7.88 -19.68
N LYS A 136 4.78 -7.36 -20.90
CA LYS A 136 3.95 -7.93 -21.98
C LYS A 136 2.49 -8.03 -21.54
N SER A 137 2.02 -9.24 -21.26
CA SER A 137 0.65 -9.54 -20.86
C SER A 137 0.54 -9.89 -19.37
N PHE A 138 1.50 -9.50 -18.56
CA PHE A 138 1.52 -9.81 -17.12
C PHE A 138 1.84 -8.57 -16.29
N LEU A 139 1.17 -8.45 -15.17
CA LEU A 139 1.54 -7.55 -14.10
C LEU A 139 2.27 -8.37 -13.03
N ALA A 140 3.59 -8.23 -12.97
CA ALA A 140 4.40 -8.86 -11.96
C ALA A 140 4.44 -7.99 -10.70
N VAL A 141 4.14 -8.57 -9.55
CA VAL A 141 4.19 -7.91 -8.25
C VAL A 141 4.99 -8.76 -7.30
N LYS A 142 5.96 -8.14 -6.62
CA LYS A 142 6.80 -8.79 -5.61
C LYS A 142 6.99 -7.86 -4.42
N CYS A 143 6.84 -8.41 -3.22
CA CYS A 143 7.15 -7.73 -1.96
C CYS A 143 8.04 -8.61 -1.10
N GLU A 144 9.13 -8.04 -0.64
CA GLU A 144 10.07 -8.67 0.28
C GLU A 144 10.15 -7.82 1.54
N ASN A 145 10.13 -8.43 2.70
CA ASN A 145 10.32 -7.72 3.96
C ASN A 145 11.16 -8.52 4.94
N SER A 146 11.87 -7.80 5.82
CA SER A 146 12.51 -8.42 6.97
C SER A 146 11.44 -9.03 7.86
N PHE A 147 11.77 -10.17 8.47
CA PHE A 147 10.81 -10.94 9.25
C PHE A 147 11.54 -11.65 10.40
N SER A 148 10.97 -11.64 11.60
CA SER A 148 11.46 -12.44 12.71
C SER A 148 10.38 -13.41 13.17
N GLY A 149 10.48 -14.64 12.69
CA GLY A 149 9.55 -15.68 13.12
C GLY A 149 9.74 -16.99 12.39
N ASN A 150 9.40 -18.09 13.03
CA ASN A 150 9.32 -19.37 12.36
C ASN A 150 8.00 -19.44 11.59
N VAL A 151 8.04 -19.36 10.28
CA VAL A 151 6.87 -19.73 9.46
C VAL A 151 6.66 -21.22 9.61
N ARG A 152 5.67 -21.64 10.38
CA ARG A 152 5.25 -23.04 10.39
C ARG A 152 4.57 -23.33 9.06
N ARG A 153 5.14 -24.24 8.29
CA ARG A 153 4.40 -24.87 7.19
C ARG A 153 3.33 -25.74 7.84
N ASP A 154 2.08 -25.41 7.61
CA ASP A 154 1.01 -26.33 7.92
C ASP A 154 1.11 -27.52 6.94
N SER A 155 0.85 -28.75 7.42
CA SER A 155 0.96 -29.99 6.63
C SER A 155 -0.13 -30.15 5.56
N GLY A 156 -0.83 -29.08 5.21
CA GLY A 156 -1.75 -28.97 4.10
C GLY A 156 -1.44 -27.66 3.36
N ASP A 157 -1.34 -27.67 2.07
CA ASP A 157 -1.01 -26.62 1.06
C ASP A 157 -1.16 -25.12 1.43
N GLY A 158 -1.02 -24.72 2.69
CA GLY A 158 -1.14 -23.34 3.18
C GLY A 158 -0.06 -22.96 4.19
N TYR A 159 0.42 -21.72 4.10
CA TYR A 159 1.30 -21.13 5.12
C TYR A 159 0.48 -20.72 6.35
N ALA A 160 0.78 -21.33 7.52
CA ALA A 160 0.18 -20.92 8.77
C ALA A 160 0.91 -19.70 9.32
N THR A 161 0.16 -18.66 9.67
CA THR A 161 0.69 -17.49 10.37
C THR A 161 0.97 -17.78 11.83
N LEU A 162 2.03 -17.18 12.37
CA LEU A 162 2.56 -17.41 13.74
C LEU A 162 1.75 -16.77 14.86
N LYS A 163 0.70 -16.04 14.57
CA LYS A 163 -0.14 -15.43 15.61
C LYS A 163 -1.24 -16.41 16.04
N ASP A 164 -1.39 -16.57 17.35
CA ASP A 164 -2.45 -17.35 18.03
C ASP A 164 -3.88 -16.89 17.68
N ASP A 165 -4.02 -15.77 16.99
CA ASP A 165 -5.28 -15.23 16.51
C ASP A 165 -5.62 -15.75 15.09
N ARG A 166 -6.07 -17.00 15.04
CA ARG A 166 -6.54 -17.69 13.83
C ARG A 166 -7.69 -16.97 13.10
N GLU A 167 -8.31 -15.96 13.71
CA GLU A 167 -9.49 -15.30 13.16
C GLU A 167 -9.19 -14.05 12.31
N THR A 168 -8.02 -13.41 12.43
CA THR A 168 -7.76 -12.11 11.75
C THR A 168 -6.68 -12.13 10.69
N HIS A 169 -5.67 -13.00 10.76
CA HIS A 169 -4.47 -12.95 9.90
C HIS A 169 -4.46 -13.88 8.67
N GLY A 170 -5.39 -14.84 8.58
CA GLY A 170 -5.56 -15.69 7.38
C GLY A 170 -6.28 -15.01 6.22
N PHE A 171 -6.92 -13.85 6.46
CA PHE A 171 -7.76 -13.21 5.45
C PHE A 171 -6.96 -12.48 4.37
N GLY A 172 -5.88 -11.80 4.72
CA GLY A 172 -5.06 -11.04 3.77
C GLY A 172 -4.45 -11.93 2.68
N LEU A 173 -3.84 -13.04 3.07
CA LEU A 173 -3.28 -14.03 2.13
C LEU A 173 -4.36 -14.65 1.25
N LYS A 174 -5.51 -14.96 1.83
CA LYS A 174 -6.65 -15.50 1.08
C LYS A 174 -7.22 -14.50 0.08
N ILE A 175 -7.32 -13.22 0.46
CA ILE A 175 -7.76 -12.15 -0.46
C ILE A 175 -6.78 -12.02 -1.62
N MET A 176 -5.47 -11.95 -1.34
CA MET A 176 -4.44 -11.86 -2.38
C MET A 176 -4.47 -13.07 -3.31
N ASN A 177 -4.62 -14.29 -2.76
CA ASN A 177 -4.71 -15.50 -3.58
C ASN A 177 -5.96 -15.51 -4.47
N ASN A 178 -7.12 -15.09 -3.94
CA ASN A 178 -8.36 -14.99 -4.73
C ASN A 178 -8.19 -14.00 -5.89
N VAL A 179 -7.49 -12.88 -5.68
CA VAL A 179 -7.17 -11.94 -6.76
C VAL A 179 -6.22 -12.61 -7.77
N ALA A 180 -5.16 -13.27 -7.32
CA ALA A 180 -4.23 -13.97 -8.22
C ALA A 180 -4.96 -15.02 -9.09
N GLU A 181 -5.80 -15.87 -8.50
CA GLU A 181 -6.59 -16.88 -9.20
C GLU A 181 -7.55 -16.26 -10.23
N LYS A 182 -8.20 -15.15 -9.90
CA LYS A 182 -9.09 -14.41 -10.83
C LYS A 182 -8.37 -13.99 -12.11
N TYR A 183 -7.06 -13.69 -12.03
CA TYR A 183 -6.22 -13.30 -13.16
C TYR A 183 -5.35 -14.47 -13.66
N GLY A 184 -5.76 -15.73 -13.39
CA GLY A 184 -5.11 -16.93 -13.90
C GLY A 184 -3.69 -17.13 -13.41
N SER A 185 -3.41 -16.69 -12.17
CA SER A 185 -2.13 -16.80 -11.49
C SER A 185 -2.27 -17.47 -10.13
N MET A 186 -1.15 -17.63 -9.44
CA MET A 186 -1.07 -18.08 -8.05
C MET A 186 -0.28 -17.07 -7.24
N LEU A 187 -0.48 -17.10 -5.94
CA LEU A 187 0.33 -16.35 -4.99
C LEU A 187 1.46 -17.25 -4.48
N ASP A 188 2.70 -16.87 -4.79
CA ASP A 188 3.88 -17.55 -4.29
C ASP A 188 4.33 -16.88 -2.99
N ILE A 189 4.55 -17.69 -1.95
CA ILE A 189 5.01 -17.24 -0.65
C ILE A 189 6.18 -18.10 -0.21
N PHE A 190 7.27 -17.48 0.18
CA PHE A 190 8.43 -18.20 0.71
C PHE A 190 9.25 -17.33 1.66
N THR A 191 10.07 -17.99 2.46
CA THR A 191 11.04 -17.37 3.35
C THR A 191 12.44 -17.81 2.95
N SER A 192 13.40 -16.91 3.01
CA SER A 192 14.81 -17.23 2.86
C SER A 192 15.46 -17.54 4.24
N GLU A 193 16.68 -18.10 4.19
CA GLU A 193 17.50 -18.36 5.39
C GLU A 193 17.92 -17.08 6.11
N ASP A 194 17.85 -15.93 5.41
CA ASP A 194 18.21 -14.59 5.94
C ASP A 194 17.04 -13.86 6.61
N ASP A 195 16.02 -14.57 7.08
CA ASP A 195 14.83 -13.98 7.70
C ASP A 195 14.09 -12.96 6.78
N VAL A 196 14.04 -13.24 5.49
CA VAL A 196 13.28 -12.46 4.51
C VAL A 196 12.01 -13.21 4.12
N PHE A 197 10.87 -12.57 4.32
CA PHE A 197 9.58 -13.04 3.85
C PHE A 197 9.27 -12.45 2.48
N THR A 198 8.90 -13.29 1.52
CA THR A 198 8.60 -12.88 0.14
C THR A 198 7.20 -13.31 -0.25
N VAL A 199 6.45 -12.39 -0.83
CA VAL A 199 5.16 -12.64 -1.49
C VAL A 199 5.27 -12.13 -2.93
N GLN A 200 4.89 -12.96 -3.90
CA GLN A 200 4.90 -12.55 -5.30
C GLN A 200 3.77 -13.20 -6.10
N THR A 201 3.40 -12.56 -7.20
CA THR A 201 2.46 -13.08 -8.20
C THR A 201 2.71 -12.42 -9.55
N ALA A 202 2.20 -13.05 -10.62
CA ALA A 202 2.24 -12.50 -11.98
C ALA A 202 0.84 -12.58 -12.58
N LEU A 203 0.04 -11.54 -12.41
CA LEU A 203 -1.35 -11.47 -12.89
C LEU A 203 -1.38 -11.40 -14.41
N LYS A 204 -2.16 -12.26 -15.05
CA LYS A 204 -2.35 -12.22 -16.49
C LYS A 204 -3.31 -11.09 -16.86
N LEU A 205 -2.81 -10.11 -17.59
CA LEU A 205 -3.63 -9.00 -18.07
C LEU A 205 -4.46 -9.43 -19.29
N PRO A 206 -5.67 -8.90 -19.48
CA PRO A 206 -6.42 -9.08 -20.71
C PRO A 206 -5.60 -8.59 -21.91
N LYS A 207 -5.76 -9.26 -23.06
CA LYS A 207 -5.12 -8.76 -24.29
C LYS A 207 -5.72 -7.41 -24.63
N LYS A 208 -4.92 -6.36 -24.76
CA LYS A 208 -5.37 -5.10 -25.36
C LYS A 208 -5.91 -5.41 -26.74
N THR A 209 -7.21 -5.27 -26.94
CA THR A 209 -7.80 -5.29 -28.29
C THR A 209 -7.30 -4.03 -28.96
N ILE A 210 -6.34 -4.17 -29.88
CA ILE A 210 -5.95 -3.06 -30.76
C ILE A 210 -7.15 -2.84 -31.66
N GLU A 211 -8.00 -1.87 -31.33
CA GLU A 211 -8.96 -1.33 -32.29
C GLU A 211 -8.11 -0.75 -33.42
N GLN A 212 -8.10 -1.44 -34.55
CA GLN A 212 -7.56 -0.91 -35.79
C GLN A 212 -8.43 0.26 -36.20
N VAL A 213 -7.89 1.47 -36.12
CA VAL A 213 -8.42 2.69 -36.73
C VAL A 213 -8.05 2.71 -38.20
#